data_5b5e333ae3b750cba8a611621f889cd6
#
_entry.id   5b5e333ae3b750cba8a611621f889cd6
#
_cell.length_a   1.000
_cell.length_b   1.000
_cell.length_c   1.000
_cell.angle_alpha   90.00
_cell.angle_beta   90.00
_cell.angle_gamma   90.00
#
_symmetry.space_group_name_H-M   'P 1'
#
loop_
_entity.id
_entity.type
_entity.pdbx_description
1 polymer ?
#
loop_
_entity_poly.entity_id
_entity_poly.type
_entity_poly.pdbx_seq_one_letter_code
_entity_poly.pdbx_strand_id
1 'polypeptide(L)'
;TLPAQSESMRRVYAYLLKKRCIDREILNAFVRKKLIYESCERSRDGTKEYHNAVFVGFDEHGVPRHGHKRGLYTMGQSYRGNIEGSDPKHSFHYLGGDDTLYVFEAPIDLLSYISLFPEGWQEHNYVACCGTSSIPVLEMLRQLPQLRQVYLCLDNDASGHAASERMAK
;
A
#
# COMPACT_ATOMS: atom_id res chain seq x y z
N THR A 1 -7.89 -9.45 12.28
CA THR A 1 -6.83 -8.88 13.15
C THR A 1 -5.52 -8.80 12.39
N LEU A 2 -4.84 -7.66 12.42
CA LEU A 2 -3.53 -7.50 11.81
C LEU A 2 -2.50 -8.43 12.44
N PRO A 3 -1.54 -8.98 11.66
CA PRO A 3 -0.49 -9.84 12.20
C PRO A 3 0.43 -9.07 13.16
N ALA A 4 1.01 -9.81 14.10
CA ALA A 4 1.92 -9.23 15.09
C ALA A 4 3.13 -8.58 14.44
N GLN A 5 3.51 -7.43 14.97
CA GLN A 5 4.69 -6.71 14.51
C GLN A 5 5.96 -7.45 14.95
N SER A 6 6.91 -7.57 14.05
CA SER A 6 8.26 -8.03 14.35
C SER A 6 9.00 -7.01 15.22
N GLU A 7 9.95 -7.49 16.03
CA GLU A 7 10.83 -6.61 16.80
C GLU A 7 11.75 -5.77 15.90
N SER A 8 11.95 -6.18 14.65
CA SER A 8 12.84 -5.55 13.69
C SER A 8 12.14 -5.23 12.37
N MET A 9 12.49 -4.10 11.78
CA MET A 9 12.11 -3.68 10.42
C MET A 9 13.17 -4.00 9.36
N ARG A 10 14.20 -4.74 9.74
CA ARG A 10 15.42 -4.92 8.93
C ARG A 10 15.15 -5.57 7.57
N ARG A 11 14.29 -6.58 7.52
CA ARG A 11 13.99 -7.30 6.26
C ARG A 11 13.12 -6.47 5.33
N VAL A 12 12.15 -5.74 5.87
CA VAL A 12 11.32 -4.80 5.10
C VAL A 12 12.20 -3.72 4.46
N TYR A 13 13.09 -3.11 5.23
CA TYR A 13 14.02 -2.11 4.71
C TYR A 13 14.96 -2.71 3.65
N ALA A 14 15.54 -3.86 3.91
CA ALA A 14 16.40 -4.52 2.92
C ALA A 14 15.66 -4.83 1.61
N TYR A 15 14.44 -5.34 1.71
CA TYR A 15 13.61 -5.66 0.54
C TYR A 15 13.21 -4.41 -0.24
N LEU A 16 12.61 -3.43 0.43
CA LEU A 16 12.09 -2.25 -0.25
C LEU A 16 13.19 -1.34 -0.81
N LEU A 17 14.30 -1.16 -0.08
CA LEU A 17 15.39 -0.32 -0.53
C LEU A 17 16.25 -0.99 -1.61
N LYS A 18 16.64 -2.25 -1.43
CA LYS A 18 17.60 -2.93 -2.31
C LYS A 18 16.93 -3.64 -3.48
N LYS A 19 15.81 -4.31 -3.24
CA LYS A 19 15.12 -5.11 -4.26
C LYS A 19 14.14 -4.28 -5.08
N ARG A 20 13.48 -3.32 -4.46
CA ARG A 20 12.44 -2.50 -5.08
C ARG A 20 12.86 -1.06 -5.32
N CYS A 21 14.06 -0.69 -4.93
CA CYS A 21 14.65 0.64 -5.15
C CYS A 21 13.80 1.80 -4.63
N ILE A 22 13.05 1.56 -3.54
CA ILE A 22 12.27 2.62 -2.88
C ILE A 22 13.24 3.58 -2.18
N ASP A 23 12.98 4.87 -2.26
CA ASP A 23 13.75 5.88 -1.57
C ASP A 23 13.65 5.73 -0.04
N ARG A 24 14.79 5.84 0.63
CA ARG A 24 14.88 5.64 2.09
C ARG A 24 14.05 6.64 2.88
N GLU A 25 14.08 7.90 2.51
CA GLU A 25 13.37 8.95 3.24
C GLU A 25 11.85 8.79 3.09
N ILE A 26 11.40 8.39 1.92
CA ILE A 26 9.99 8.08 1.68
C ILE A 26 9.58 6.89 2.53
N LEU A 27 10.35 5.80 2.52
CA LEU A 27 10.07 4.64 3.37
C LEU A 27 10.03 5.02 4.85
N ASN A 28 10.99 5.81 5.32
CA ASN A 28 11.01 6.31 6.69
C ASN A 28 9.75 7.10 7.05
N ALA A 29 9.25 7.94 6.14
CA ALA A 29 8.04 8.73 6.36
C ALA A 29 6.81 7.82 6.54
N PHE A 30 6.65 6.81 5.69
CA PHE A 30 5.56 5.84 5.78
C PHE A 30 5.64 4.98 7.05
N VAL A 31 6.83 4.55 7.44
CA VAL A 31 7.06 3.78 8.68
C VAL A 31 6.74 4.61 9.92
N ARG A 32 7.17 5.87 9.96
CA ARG A 32 6.83 6.78 11.08
C ARG A 32 5.33 6.99 11.24
N LYS A 33 4.59 7.00 10.14
CA LYS A 33 3.11 7.08 10.15
C LYS A 33 2.42 5.76 10.46
N LYS A 34 3.17 4.71 10.75
CA LYS A 34 2.67 3.35 11.01
C LYS A 34 1.90 2.73 9.82
N LEU A 35 2.15 3.22 8.63
CA LEU A 35 1.54 2.72 7.40
C LEU A 35 2.20 1.44 6.89
N ILE A 36 3.46 1.19 7.28
CA ILE A 36 4.24 0.01 6.90
C ILE A 36 4.94 -0.54 8.13
N TYR A 37 4.84 -1.87 8.32
CA TYR A 37 5.64 -2.56 9.32
C TYR A 37 6.01 -3.97 8.87
N GLU A 38 6.97 -4.59 9.56
CA GLU A 38 7.36 -5.99 9.36
C GLU A 38 6.56 -6.89 10.29
N SER A 39 5.90 -7.91 9.74
CA SER A 39 5.32 -8.97 10.55
C SER A 39 6.22 -10.20 10.57
N CYS A 40 6.18 -10.94 11.67
CA CYS A 40 6.79 -12.25 11.82
C CYS A 40 5.73 -13.25 12.24
N GLU A 41 5.46 -14.20 11.38
CA GLU A 41 4.50 -15.27 11.62
C GLU A 41 5.21 -16.63 11.60
N ARG A 42 4.84 -17.54 12.50
CA ARG A 42 5.39 -18.90 12.53
C ARG A 42 4.45 -19.89 11.86
N SER A 43 5.03 -20.90 11.20
CA SER A 43 4.27 -22.04 10.70
C SER A 43 3.60 -22.78 11.86
N ARG A 44 2.53 -23.56 11.55
CA ARG A 44 1.79 -24.32 12.57
C ARG A 44 2.67 -25.29 13.36
N ASP A 45 3.71 -25.84 12.72
CA ASP A 45 4.67 -26.75 13.35
C ASP A 45 5.83 -26.02 14.05
N GLY A 46 5.86 -24.68 14.00
CA GLY A 46 6.89 -23.86 14.62
C GLY A 46 8.27 -23.92 13.95
N THR A 47 8.41 -24.65 12.83
CA THR A 47 9.72 -24.87 12.18
C THR A 47 10.16 -23.75 11.27
N LYS A 48 9.21 -22.92 10.79
CA LYS A 48 9.48 -21.82 9.84
C LYS A 48 8.95 -20.50 10.35
N GLU A 49 9.70 -19.46 10.10
CA GLU A 49 9.27 -18.07 10.29
C GLU A 49 9.05 -17.41 8.94
N TYR A 50 7.92 -16.70 8.82
CA TYR A 50 7.56 -15.94 7.64
C TYR A 50 7.57 -14.46 7.97
N HIS A 51 8.42 -13.71 7.28
CA HIS A 51 8.49 -12.27 7.39
C HIS A 51 7.77 -11.62 6.22
N ASN A 52 6.92 -10.64 6.52
CA ASN A 52 6.15 -9.94 5.51
C ASN A 52 6.23 -8.43 5.74
N ALA A 53 6.18 -7.67 4.66
CA ALA A 53 5.80 -6.27 4.72
C ALA A 53 4.28 -6.20 4.85
N VAL A 54 3.79 -5.46 5.83
CA VAL A 54 2.37 -5.19 6.03
C VAL A 54 2.11 -3.72 5.75
N PHE A 55 1.22 -3.47 4.81
CA PHE A 55 0.76 -2.14 4.41
C PHE A 55 -0.62 -1.90 4.99
N VAL A 56 -0.75 -0.92 5.86
CA VAL A 56 -1.94 -0.69 6.66
C VAL A 56 -2.76 0.47 6.11
N GLY A 57 -4.06 0.25 5.98
CA GLY A 57 -5.03 1.29 5.69
C GLY A 57 -5.85 1.63 6.93
N PHE A 58 -5.93 2.91 7.24
CA PHE A 58 -6.67 3.44 8.38
C PHE A 58 -7.96 4.12 7.93
N ASP A 59 -8.98 4.09 8.79
CA ASP A 59 -10.16 4.92 8.58
C ASP A 59 -9.90 6.38 9.00
N GLU A 60 -10.89 7.22 8.82
CA GLU A 60 -10.85 8.65 9.17
C GLU A 60 -10.69 8.94 10.67
N HIS A 61 -10.87 7.92 11.52
CA HIS A 61 -10.67 7.99 12.97
C HIS A 61 -9.31 7.42 13.42
N GLY A 62 -8.46 7.04 12.47
CA GLY A 62 -7.15 6.47 12.74
C GLY A 62 -7.20 5.00 13.22
N VAL A 63 -8.30 4.30 12.95
CA VAL A 63 -8.43 2.87 13.26
C VAL A 63 -7.98 2.05 12.06
N PRO A 64 -7.09 1.05 12.23
CA PRO A 64 -6.67 0.19 11.14
C PRO A 64 -7.84 -0.70 10.68
N ARG A 65 -8.20 -0.61 9.40
CA ARG A 65 -9.31 -1.33 8.79
C ARG A 65 -8.90 -2.26 7.66
N HIS A 66 -7.70 -2.10 7.14
CA HIS A 66 -7.21 -2.87 6.01
C HIS A 66 -5.73 -3.19 6.18
N GLY A 67 -5.33 -4.36 5.78
CA GLY A 67 -3.92 -4.75 5.68
C GLY A 67 -3.65 -5.50 4.38
N HIS A 68 -2.59 -5.12 3.68
CA HIS A 68 -2.05 -5.85 2.54
C HIS A 68 -0.69 -6.42 2.91
N LYS A 69 -0.49 -7.70 2.64
CA LYS A 69 0.70 -8.44 3.06
C LYS A 69 1.53 -8.85 1.85
N ARG A 70 2.83 -8.58 1.90
CA ARG A 70 3.81 -8.99 0.90
C ARG A 70 4.93 -9.78 1.54
N GLY A 71 5.11 -11.03 1.12
CA GLY A 71 6.22 -11.87 1.58
C GLY A 71 7.57 -11.31 1.15
N LEU A 72 8.54 -11.38 2.06
CA LEU A 72 9.90 -10.85 1.84
C LEU A 72 10.88 -11.90 1.32
N TYR A 73 10.41 -13.07 0.99
CA TYR A 73 11.21 -14.12 0.37
C TYR A 73 11.65 -13.72 -1.03
N THR A 74 12.93 -13.92 -1.31
CA THR A 74 13.52 -13.60 -2.61
C THR A 74 13.66 -14.81 -3.54
N MET A 75 13.38 -16.01 -3.04
CA MET A 75 13.44 -17.26 -3.79
C MET A 75 12.07 -17.90 -3.86
N GLY A 76 11.61 -18.21 -5.08
CA GLY A 76 10.28 -18.77 -5.33
C GLY A 76 9.17 -17.71 -5.34
N GLN A 77 7.92 -18.17 -5.31
CA GLN A 77 6.76 -17.28 -5.23
C GLN A 77 6.62 -16.72 -3.83
N SER A 78 6.72 -15.40 -3.70
CA SER A 78 6.42 -14.75 -2.44
C SER A 78 4.92 -14.48 -2.33
N TYR A 79 4.39 -14.66 -1.11
CA TYR A 79 2.99 -14.38 -0.81
C TYR A 79 2.67 -12.90 -1.02
N ARG A 80 1.50 -12.64 -1.59
CA ARG A 80 0.87 -11.31 -1.60
C ARG A 80 -0.64 -11.46 -1.48
N GLY A 81 -1.28 -10.62 -0.70
CA GLY A 81 -2.72 -10.65 -0.55
C GLY A 81 -3.22 -9.77 0.58
N ASN A 82 -4.51 -9.55 0.58
CA ASN A 82 -5.17 -8.81 1.64
C ASN A 82 -5.36 -9.70 2.86
N ILE A 83 -5.21 -9.10 4.03
CA ILE A 83 -5.43 -9.79 5.31
C ILE A 83 -6.94 -9.99 5.48
N GLU A 84 -7.32 -11.18 5.95
CA GLU A 84 -8.72 -11.54 6.19
C GLU A 84 -9.42 -10.52 7.11
N GLY A 85 -10.62 -10.11 6.74
CA GLY A 85 -11.41 -9.11 7.45
C GLY A 85 -11.05 -7.66 7.11
N SER A 86 -10.16 -7.45 6.12
CA SER A 86 -9.86 -6.10 5.62
C SER A 86 -11.05 -5.46 4.93
N ASP A 87 -11.30 -4.17 5.23
CA ASP A 87 -12.31 -3.37 4.55
C ASP A 87 -11.70 -2.69 3.32
N PRO A 88 -12.16 -3.01 2.10
CA PRO A 88 -11.63 -2.42 0.86
C PRO A 88 -11.73 -0.91 0.79
N LYS A 89 -12.67 -0.29 1.49
CA LYS A 89 -12.82 1.17 1.54
C LYS A 89 -11.58 1.86 2.08
N HIS A 90 -10.89 1.22 2.99
CA HIS A 90 -9.75 1.78 3.72
C HIS A 90 -8.44 1.13 3.33
N SER A 91 -8.25 0.80 2.05
CA SER A 91 -6.98 0.26 1.56
C SER A 91 -5.84 1.25 1.76
N PHE A 92 -4.60 0.75 1.67
CA PHE A 92 -3.38 1.54 1.89
C PHE A 92 -3.41 2.88 1.15
N HIS A 93 -3.24 3.99 1.87
CA HIS A 93 -3.29 5.34 1.33
C HIS A 93 -2.44 6.32 2.13
N TYR A 94 -2.12 7.45 1.50
CA TYR A 94 -1.46 8.60 2.09
C TYR A 94 -2.21 9.87 1.70
N LEU A 95 -2.51 10.71 2.68
CA LEU A 95 -3.27 11.95 2.47
C LEU A 95 -2.36 13.17 2.70
N GLY A 96 -2.01 13.85 1.62
CA GLY A 96 -1.28 15.11 1.67
C GLY A 96 -2.18 16.33 1.84
N GLY A 97 -3.41 16.25 1.30
CA GLY A 97 -4.44 17.24 1.51
C GLY A 97 -4.68 18.22 0.35
N ASP A 98 -3.95 18.11 -0.76
CA ASP A 98 -4.23 18.93 -1.95
C ASP A 98 -5.41 18.37 -2.79
N ASP A 99 -5.59 18.87 -4.00
CA ASP A 99 -6.70 18.51 -4.90
C ASP A 99 -6.41 17.35 -5.85
N THR A 100 -5.29 16.65 -5.68
CA THR A 100 -4.82 15.60 -6.59
C THR A 100 -4.77 14.25 -5.90
N LEU A 101 -5.29 13.21 -6.55
CA LEU A 101 -5.21 11.82 -6.13
C LEU A 101 -4.52 10.97 -7.19
N TYR A 102 -3.52 10.19 -6.78
CA TYR A 102 -2.88 9.16 -7.59
C TYR A 102 -3.34 7.78 -7.14
N VAL A 103 -3.77 6.93 -8.09
CA VAL A 103 -4.35 5.61 -7.85
C VAL A 103 -3.46 4.52 -8.40
N PHE A 104 -3.15 3.52 -7.58
CA PHE A 104 -2.30 2.37 -7.93
C PHE A 104 -2.99 1.05 -7.60
N GLU A 105 -2.54 -0.05 -8.22
CA GLU A 105 -3.03 -1.38 -7.87
C GLU A 105 -2.40 -1.91 -6.57
N ALA A 106 -1.10 -1.68 -6.36
CA ALA A 106 -0.37 -2.21 -5.23
C ALA A 106 0.40 -1.13 -4.44
N PRO A 107 0.60 -1.32 -3.12
CA PRO A 107 1.36 -0.39 -2.29
C PRO A 107 2.79 -0.14 -2.78
N ILE A 108 3.47 -1.17 -3.31
CA ILE A 108 4.84 -1.03 -3.82
C ILE A 108 4.89 -0.11 -5.05
N ASP A 109 3.89 -0.17 -5.92
CA ASP A 109 3.79 0.71 -7.09
C ASP A 109 3.62 2.17 -6.68
N LEU A 110 2.80 2.42 -5.66
CA LEU A 110 2.63 3.73 -5.05
C LEU A 110 3.96 4.28 -4.52
N LEU A 111 4.70 3.48 -3.75
CA LEU A 111 6.00 3.87 -3.21
C LEU A 111 7.04 4.09 -4.32
N SER A 112 7.02 3.26 -5.35
CA SER A 112 7.90 3.38 -6.53
C SER A 112 7.64 4.67 -7.28
N TYR A 113 6.39 5.02 -7.50
CA TYR A 113 6.01 6.27 -8.15
C TYR A 113 6.53 7.50 -7.38
N ILE A 114 6.31 7.56 -6.07
CA ILE A 114 6.79 8.66 -5.24
C ILE A 114 8.33 8.72 -5.27
N SER A 115 9.01 7.58 -5.26
CA SER A 115 10.47 7.51 -5.32
C SER A 115 11.02 8.04 -6.65
N LEU A 116 10.30 7.84 -7.76
CA LEU A 116 10.65 8.36 -9.08
C LEU A 116 10.31 9.85 -9.26
N PHE A 117 9.25 10.31 -8.60
CA PHE A 117 8.74 11.67 -8.69
C PHE A 117 8.55 12.29 -7.30
N PRO A 118 9.65 12.53 -6.55
CA PRO A 118 9.58 12.91 -5.15
C PRO A 118 9.22 14.37 -4.92
N GLU A 119 9.29 15.22 -5.92
CA GLU A 119 9.05 16.64 -5.77
C GLU A 119 7.60 16.91 -5.37
N GLY A 120 7.40 17.57 -4.22
CA GLY A 120 6.07 17.91 -3.69
C GLY A 120 5.20 16.71 -3.30
N TRP A 121 5.76 15.51 -3.17
CA TRP A 121 4.98 14.28 -2.96
C TRP A 121 4.11 14.33 -1.69
N GLN A 122 4.56 15.01 -0.65
CA GLN A 122 3.83 15.07 0.64
C GLN A 122 2.53 15.88 0.57
N GLU A 123 2.35 16.68 -0.47
CA GLU A 123 1.17 17.51 -0.67
C GLU A 123 0.03 16.75 -1.35
N HIS A 124 0.35 15.75 -2.15
CA HIS A 124 -0.63 14.95 -2.91
C HIS A 124 -1.27 13.85 -2.08
N ASN A 125 -2.34 13.27 -2.62
CA ASN A 125 -3.01 12.13 -2.05
C ASN A 125 -2.75 10.89 -2.92
N TYR A 126 -2.62 9.73 -2.26
CA TYR A 126 -2.27 8.47 -2.92
C TYR A 126 -3.11 7.34 -2.34
N VAL A 127 -3.59 6.44 -3.19
CA VAL A 127 -4.29 5.22 -2.78
C VAL A 127 -3.80 4.03 -3.59
N ALA A 128 -3.56 2.91 -2.92
CA ALA A 128 -3.34 1.62 -3.54
C ALA A 128 -4.59 0.76 -3.31
N CYS A 129 -5.26 0.35 -4.39
CA CYS A 129 -6.50 -0.42 -4.31
C CYS A 129 -6.28 -1.84 -3.76
N CYS A 130 -5.05 -2.34 -3.79
CA CYS A 130 -4.69 -3.71 -3.43
C CYS A 130 -5.51 -4.73 -4.24
N GLY A 131 -5.70 -4.43 -5.52
CA GLY A 131 -6.51 -5.09 -6.51
C GLY A 131 -7.02 -4.11 -7.55
N THR A 132 -8.09 -4.46 -8.25
CA THR A 132 -8.68 -3.67 -9.35
C THR A 132 -10.06 -3.10 -9.03
N SER A 133 -10.49 -3.15 -7.76
CA SER A 133 -11.76 -2.60 -7.30
C SER A 133 -11.72 -1.07 -7.24
N SER A 134 -12.81 -0.42 -7.64
CA SER A 134 -12.99 1.04 -7.52
C SER A 134 -13.39 1.50 -6.11
N ILE A 135 -13.72 0.58 -5.21
CA ILE A 135 -14.22 0.92 -3.86
C ILE A 135 -13.29 1.88 -3.11
N PRO A 136 -11.94 1.66 -3.07
CA PRO A 136 -11.06 2.59 -2.38
C PRO A 136 -11.05 3.99 -2.98
N VAL A 137 -11.16 4.10 -4.31
CA VAL A 137 -11.19 5.39 -5.02
C VAL A 137 -12.47 6.15 -4.70
N LEU A 138 -13.61 5.49 -4.72
CA LEU A 138 -14.90 6.09 -4.36
C LEU A 138 -14.91 6.60 -2.91
N GLU A 139 -14.30 5.86 -2.00
CA GLU A 139 -14.15 6.30 -0.61
C GLU A 139 -13.23 7.53 -0.48
N MET A 140 -12.14 7.60 -1.24
CA MET A 140 -11.29 8.79 -1.28
C MET A 140 -12.05 10.01 -1.80
N LEU A 141 -12.86 9.86 -2.84
CA LEU A 141 -13.70 10.93 -3.37
C LEU A 141 -14.74 11.40 -2.34
N ARG A 142 -15.27 10.47 -1.54
CA ARG A 142 -16.21 10.80 -0.44
C ARG A 142 -15.54 11.59 0.69
N GLN A 143 -14.35 11.14 1.10
CA GLN A 143 -13.63 11.76 2.23
C GLN A 143 -12.96 13.09 1.86
N LEU A 144 -12.57 13.27 0.60
CA LEU A 144 -11.77 14.39 0.12
C LEU A 144 -12.54 15.21 -0.91
N PRO A 145 -13.50 16.05 -0.49
CA PRO A 145 -14.31 16.83 -1.43
C PRO A 145 -13.52 17.89 -2.22
N GLN A 146 -12.30 18.19 -1.80
CA GLN A 146 -11.39 19.10 -2.52
C GLN A 146 -10.76 18.47 -3.76
N LEU A 147 -10.86 17.15 -3.96
CA LEU A 147 -10.27 16.48 -5.10
C LEU A 147 -10.85 16.98 -6.44
N ARG A 148 -9.98 17.36 -7.36
CA ARG A 148 -10.31 17.82 -8.72
C ARG A 148 -9.63 17.01 -9.80
N GLN A 149 -8.50 16.37 -9.48
CA GLN A 149 -7.71 15.58 -10.41
C GLN A 149 -7.46 14.19 -9.86
N VAL A 150 -7.76 13.16 -10.65
CA VAL A 150 -7.49 11.77 -10.32
C VAL A 150 -6.66 11.16 -11.45
N TYR A 151 -5.46 10.69 -11.10
CA TYR A 151 -4.58 9.99 -12.03
C TYR A 151 -4.63 8.49 -11.77
N LEU A 152 -5.11 7.74 -12.74
CA LEU A 152 -5.17 6.28 -12.68
C LEU A 152 -3.85 5.69 -13.17
N CYS A 153 -3.01 5.28 -12.25
CA CYS A 153 -1.69 4.69 -12.49
C CYS A 153 -1.74 3.17 -12.26
N LEU A 154 -2.70 2.51 -12.92
CA LEU A 154 -2.90 1.07 -12.81
C LEU A 154 -1.93 0.32 -13.73
N ASP A 155 -1.80 -0.99 -13.52
CA ASP A 155 -0.88 -1.82 -14.28
C ASP A 155 -1.20 -1.81 -15.78
N ASN A 156 -0.16 -1.84 -16.62
CA ASN A 156 -0.29 -1.83 -18.08
C ASN A 156 -0.57 -3.25 -18.62
N ASP A 157 -1.67 -3.83 -18.17
CA ASP A 157 -2.18 -5.12 -18.60
C ASP A 157 -3.69 -5.06 -18.88
N ALA A 158 -4.28 -6.15 -19.34
CA ALA A 158 -5.71 -6.20 -19.67
C ALA A 158 -6.61 -5.92 -18.46
N SER A 159 -6.22 -6.37 -17.26
CA SER A 159 -6.95 -6.14 -16.01
C SER A 159 -6.89 -4.66 -15.59
N GLY A 160 -5.70 -4.06 -15.63
CA GLY A 160 -5.48 -2.65 -15.31
C GLY A 160 -6.19 -1.70 -16.29
N HIS A 161 -6.16 -2.01 -17.58
CA HIS A 161 -6.90 -1.25 -18.58
C HIS A 161 -8.42 -1.31 -18.36
N ALA A 162 -8.96 -2.52 -18.13
CA ALA A 162 -10.39 -2.69 -17.86
C ALA A 162 -10.80 -1.98 -16.54
N ALA A 163 -9.95 -1.99 -15.53
CA ALA A 163 -10.18 -1.27 -14.28
C ALA A 163 -10.18 0.26 -14.51
N SER A 164 -9.21 0.78 -15.26
CA SER A 164 -9.12 2.20 -15.60
C SER A 164 -10.37 2.68 -16.34
N GLU A 165 -10.86 1.92 -17.32
CA GLU A 165 -12.08 2.25 -18.03
C GLU A 165 -13.33 2.27 -17.12
N ARG A 166 -13.42 1.34 -16.17
CA ARG A 166 -14.53 1.32 -15.19
C ARG A 166 -14.48 2.51 -14.23
N MET A 167 -13.26 2.88 -13.76
CA MET A 167 -13.09 3.97 -12.81
C MET A 167 -13.27 5.35 -13.44
N ALA A 168 -13.03 5.48 -14.75
CA ALA A 168 -13.18 6.74 -15.47
C ALA A 168 -14.64 7.12 -15.75
N LYS A 169 -15.56 6.20 -15.56
CA LYS A 169 -17.03 6.43 -15.74
C LYS A 169 -17.69 6.91 -14.45
#